data_0d9d758dd0446cc833efa4fb02eef7c6
#
_entry.id   0d9d758dd0446cc833efa4fb02eef7c6
#
_cell.length_a   1.000
_cell.length_b   1.000
_cell.length_c   1.000
_cell.angle_alpha   90.00
_cell.angle_beta   90.00
_cell.angle_gamma   90.00
#
_symmetry.space_group_name_H-M   'P 1'
#
loop_
_entity.id
_entity.type
_entity.pdbx_description
1 polymer ?
#
loop_
_entity_poly.entity_id
_entity_poly.type
_entity_poly.pdbx_seq_one_letter_code
_entity_poly.pdbx_strand_id
1 'polypeptide(L)'
;MKTRCCYPKRYLLLFFSLLVSVGSILMSVSLSSCSSSVKSPLLLSADSLMEIYPDSALSILESISSPQKLPRADRALYALLLTQARHKNYIALGDDSLIKTAVEYYGDKKKSVRAAKAHYYWGATYLEKGYTSFAVEEYLAAIRLMPIRNEFLAMIYDNLAECYEKDGLNNVAMEAYRTAYQILEGESAQVYPLRGIAGIFFSQNEKDSALYYYQQALDCALVVQDSSMIGAIYHDFAMIYNEKKDYIRADQYISKAIMVMGHDEAANAYLLKAEIMFNLNKLDSASYFFNYCCPIKLDNNKNSVLDC
;
A
#
# COMPACT_ATOMS: atom_id res chain seq x y z
N MET A 1 81.45 0.23 42.23
CA MET A 1 80.82 1.55 42.09
C MET A 1 79.38 1.37 41.68
N LYS A 2 78.43 1.64 42.62
CA LYS A 2 76.97 1.56 42.41
C LYS A 2 76.49 2.96 42.07
N THR A 3 76.02 3.19 40.84
CA THR A 3 75.32 4.42 40.45
C THR A 3 73.78 4.20 40.62
N ARG A 4 73.23 4.86 41.66
CA ARG A 4 71.77 4.96 41.87
C ARG A 4 71.25 6.04 40.92
N CYS A 5 70.42 5.70 39.93
CA CYS A 5 69.60 6.65 39.19
C CYS A 5 68.36 7.02 40.04
N CYS A 6 68.33 8.22 40.59
CA CYS A 6 67.14 8.82 41.22
C CYS A 6 66.30 9.47 40.11
N TYR A 7 65.17 8.87 39.78
CA TYR A 7 64.13 9.57 38.98
C TYR A 7 63.33 10.47 39.93
N PRO A 8 63.15 11.76 39.62
CA PRO A 8 62.42 12.66 40.50
C PRO A 8 60.90 12.32 40.53
N LYS A 9 60.37 12.14 41.74
CA LYS A 9 58.95 11.83 42.04
C LYS A 9 57.91 12.76 41.38
N ARG A 10 58.32 13.92 40.83
CA ARG A 10 57.47 14.89 40.13
C ARG A 10 56.90 14.37 38.82
N TYR A 11 57.63 13.54 38.07
CA TYR A 11 57.17 13.01 36.78
C TYR A 11 56.13 11.87 36.94
N LEU A 12 56.19 11.16 38.04
CA LEU A 12 55.22 10.07 38.35
C LEU A 12 53.81 10.64 38.60
N LEU A 13 53.73 11.79 39.31
CA LEU A 13 52.44 12.47 39.57
C LEU A 13 51.82 13.09 38.31
N LEU A 14 52.62 13.63 37.39
CA LEU A 14 52.13 14.16 36.13
C LEU A 14 51.67 13.07 35.18
N PHE A 15 52.31 11.90 35.19
CA PHE A 15 51.83 10.73 34.41
C PHE A 15 50.51 10.15 34.93
N PHE A 16 50.32 10.12 36.24
CA PHE A 16 49.04 9.67 36.84
C PHE A 16 47.91 10.66 36.59
N SER A 17 48.15 11.96 36.63
CA SER A 17 47.12 12.97 36.31
C SER A 17 46.74 12.97 34.81
N LEU A 18 47.67 12.69 33.91
CA LEU A 18 47.40 12.57 32.46
C LEU A 18 46.60 11.30 32.16
N LEU A 19 46.90 10.17 32.79
CA LEU A 19 46.16 8.92 32.66
C LEU A 19 44.71 9.02 33.20
N VAL A 20 44.48 9.74 34.29
CA VAL A 20 43.13 9.96 34.85
C VAL A 20 42.33 10.91 33.96
N SER A 21 42.93 11.94 33.36
CA SER A 21 42.25 12.87 32.45
C SER A 21 41.90 12.21 31.12
N VAL A 22 42.76 11.36 30.55
CA VAL A 22 42.48 10.61 29.32
C VAL A 22 41.43 9.50 29.56
N GLY A 23 41.45 8.85 30.74
CA GLY A 23 40.44 7.87 31.14
C GLY A 23 39.05 8.49 31.31
N SER A 24 38.96 9.72 31.85
CA SER A 24 37.68 10.45 31.98
C SER A 24 37.13 10.96 30.65
N ILE A 25 38.00 11.32 29.71
CA ILE A 25 37.56 11.72 28.33
C ILE A 25 37.11 10.48 27.54
N LEU A 26 37.75 9.33 27.69
CA LEU A 26 37.32 8.08 27.06
C LEU A 26 36.02 7.52 27.64
N MET A 27 35.74 7.73 28.93
CA MET A 27 34.48 7.34 29.54
C MET A 27 33.29 8.25 29.15
N SER A 28 33.54 9.53 28.84
CA SER A 28 32.50 10.46 28.42
C SER A 28 32.07 10.28 26.94
N VAL A 29 32.89 9.65 26.09
CA VAL A 29 32.57 9.38 24.70
C VAL A 29 31.75 8.10 24.51
N SER A 30 31.74 7.19 25.50
CA SER A 30 31.02 5.91 25.40
C SER A 30 29.54 5.95 25.88
N LEU A 31 29.03 7.12 26.33
CA LEU A 31 27.66 7.26 26.81
C LEU A 31 26.69 7.92 25.82
N SER A 32 27.11 8.19 24.59
CA SER A 32 26.23 8.77 23.57
C SER A 32 25.81 7.78 22.49
N SER A 33 25.83 6.48 22.76
CA SER A 33 25.05 5.53 22.01
C SER A 33 23.62 5.56 22.52
N CYS A 34 22.92 6.64 22.25
CA CYS A 34 21.47 6.68 22.35
C CYS A 34 20.94 5.71 21.31
N SER A 35 20.78 4.44 21.69
CA SER A 35 20.06 3.49 20.84
C SER A 35 18.62 4.03 20.78
N SER A 36 18.27 4.59 19.64
CA SER A 36 16.93 5.08 19.30
C SER A 36 15.96 3.91 19.05
N SER A 37 16.01 2.90 19.95
CA SER A 37 15.09 1.78 19.86
C SER A 37 13.70 2.21 20.32
N VAL A 38 12.68 1.76 19.62
CA VAL A 38 11.29 1.90 20.02
C VAL A 38 11.07 1.19 21.34
N LYS A 39 10.43 1.85 22.29
CA LYS A 39 10.24 1.36 23.68
C LYS A 39 8.78 1.15 24.05
N SER A 40 7.84 1.74 23.33
CA SER A 40 6.41 1.64 23.63
C SER A 40 5.88 0.22 23.35
N PRO A 41 5.42 -0.53 24.40
CA PRO A 41 4.83 -1.86 24.19
C PRO A 41 3.59 -1.84 23.31
N LEU A 42 2.77 -0.77 23.38
CA LEU A 42 1.57 -0.62 22.54
C LEU A 42 1.93 -0.54 21.05
N LEU A 43 2.99 0.20 20.70
CA LEU A 43 3.45 0.29 19.31
C LEU A 43 3.98 -1.04 18.79
N LEU A 44 4.71 -1.78 19.62
CA LEU A 44 5.21 -3.11 19.23
C LEU A 44 4.07 -4.12 19.09
N SER A 45 3.05 -4.04 19.94
CA SER A 45 1.84 -4.86 19.82
C SER A 45 1.08 -4.53 18.53
N ALA A 46 0.86 -3.24 18.23
CA ALA A 46 0.20 -2.83 16.99
C ALA A 46 1.00 -3.25 15.73
N ASP A 47 2.34 -3.12 15.75
CA ASP A 47 3.21 -3.56 14.65
C ASP A 47 3.08 -5.08 14.39
N SER A 48 2.99 -5.89 15.44
CA SER A 48 2.84 -7.34 15.33
C SER A 48 1.46 -7.80 14.79
N LEU A 49 0.41 -7.03 15.02
CA LEU A 49 -0.94 -7.33 14.56
C LEU A 49 -1.25 -6.78 13.17
N MET A 50 -0.43 -5.84 12.67
CA MET A 50 -0.73 -5.01 11.51
C MET A 50 -1.06 -5.77 10.24
N GLU A 51 -0.44 -6.91 9.99
CA GLU A 51 -0.64 -7.67 8.75
C GLU A 51 -1.85 -8.61 8.82
N ILE A 52 -2.20 -9.11 10.01
CA ILE A 52 -3.26 -10.11 10.19
C ILE A 52 -4.55 -9.49 10.73
N TYR A 53 -4.43 -8.51 11.64
CA TYR A 53 -5.55 -7.87 12.32
C TYR A 53 -5.41 -6.34 12.31
N PRO A 54 -5.50 -5.70 11.13
CA PRO A 54 -5.25 -4.25 10.99
C PRO A 54 -6.27 -3.38 11.75
N ASP A 55 -7.49 -3.86 11.94
CA ASP A 55 -8.54 -3.23 12.76
C ASP A 55 -8.14 -3.19 14.26
N SER A 56 -7.63 -4.30 14.77
CA SER A 56 -7.12 -4.38 16.14
C SER A 56 -5.88 -3.51 16.34
N ALA A 57 -4.97 -3.50 15.35
CA ALA A 57 -3.81 -2.61 15.35
C ALA A 57 -4.25 -1.13 15.37
N LEU A 58 -5.24 -0.76 14.58
CA LEU A 58 -5.81 0.60 14.57
C LEU A 58 -6.37 0.98 15.94
N SER A 59 -7.18 0.11 16.55
CA SER A 59 -7.77 0.34 17.87
C SER A 59 -6.71 0.58 18.95
N ILE A 60 -5.61 -0.19 18.92
CA ILE A 60 -4.47 0.01 19.85
C ILE A 60 -3.83 1.39 19.61
N LEU A 61 -3.60 1.77 18.34
CA LEU A 61 -2.95 3.04 18.00
C LEU A 61 -3.81 4.24 18.41
N GLU A 62 -5.12 4.17 18.21
CA GLU A 62 -6.07 5.21 18.58
C GLU A 62 -6.25 5.34 20.12
N SER A 63 -5.95 4.29 20.88
CA SER A 63 -5.95 4.35 22.35
C SER A 63 -4.83 5.22 22.93
N ILE A 64 -3.82 5.60 22.14
CA ILE A 64 -2.70 6.43 22.57
C ILE A 64 -3.13 7.90 22.66
N SER A 65 -3.46 8.35 23.87
CA SER A 65 -4.07 9.67 24.12
C SER A 65 -3.19 10.89 23.85
N SER A 66 -1.86 10.73 23.78
CA SER A 66 -0.92 11.85 23.64
C SER A 66 0.29 11.48 22.76
N PRO A 67 0.07 11.17 21.46
CA PRO A 67 1.15 10.69 20.59
C PRO A 67 2.28 11.73 20.40
N GLN A 68 1.98 13.02 20.52
CA GLN A 68 2.97 14.11 20.44
C GLN A 68 3.99 14.09 21.58
N LYS A 69 3.68 13.45 22.72
CA LYS A 69 4.58 13.30 23.87
C LYS A 69 5.49 12.07 23.76
N LEU A 70 5.27 11.21 22.77
CA LEU A 70 6.13 10.05 22.56
C LEU A 70 7.57 10.48 22.22
N PRO A 71 8.57 9.69 22.63
CA PRO A 71 9.95 9.84 22.17
C PRO A 71 10.03 9.86 20.63
N ARG A 72 11.04 10.52 20.09
CA ARG A 72 11.14 10.74 18.63
C ARG A 72 11.01 9.45 17.81
N ALA A 73 11.66 8.36 18.24
CA ALA A 73 11.58 7.06 17.58
C ALA A 73 10.16 6.45 17.64
N ASP A 74 9.54 6.48 18.82
CA ASP A 74 8.19 5.96 19.04
C ASP A 74 7.15 6.79 18.27
N ARG A 75 7.30 8.13 18.22
CA ARG A 75 6.43 9.01 17.47
C ARG A 75 6.50 8.74 15.97
N ALA A 76 7.71 8.47 15.43
CA ALA A 76 7.88 8.10 14.04
C ALA A 76 7.25 6.74 13.71
N LEU A 77 7.40 5.76 14.60
CA LEU A 77 6.74 4.47 14.44
C LEU A 77 5.22 4.59 14.55
N TYR A 78 4.72 5.37 15.50
CA TYR A 78 3.28 5.66 15.64
C TYR A 78 2.72 6.24 14.33
N ALA A 79 3.40 7.24 13.77
CA ALA A 79 2.97 7.88 12.53
C ALA A 79 2.92 6.88 11.36
N LEU A 80 3.95 6.04 11.21
CA LEU A 80 3.98 5.00 10.20
C LEU A 80 2.84 3.99 10.38
N LEU A 81 2.71 3.44 11.59
CA LEU A 81 1.72 2.39 11.87
C LEU A 81 0.29 2.90 11.77
N LEU A 82 0.00 4.13 12.22
CA LEU A 82 -1.35 4.68 12.12
C LEU A 82 -1.74 4.93 10.65
N THR A 83 -0.81 5.43 9.83
CA THR A 83 -1.07 5.57 8.39
C THR A 83 -1.28 4.21 7.73
N GLN A 84 -0.44 3.21 8.06
CA GLN A 84 -0.61 1.84 7.56
C GLN A 84 -1.94 1.23 7.99
N ALA A 85 -2.32 1.36 9.25
CA ALA A 85 -3.57 0.82 9.78
C ALA A 85 -4.79 1.45 9.09
N ARG A 86 -4.81 2.78 8.92
CA ARG A 86 -5.88 3.47 8.20
C ARG A 86 -5.99 2.99 6.76
N HIS A 87 -4.87 2.93 6.04
CA HIS A 87 -4.85 2.44 4.67
C HIS A 87 -5.41 1.01 4.55
N LYS A 88 -4.98 0.09 5.44
CA LYS A 88 -5.45 -1.30 5.44
C LYS A 88 -6.93 -1.46 5.84
N ASN A 89 -7.49 -0.51 6.58
CA ASN A 89 -8.91 -0.46 6.97
C ASN A 89 -9.75 0.43 6.03
N TYR A 90 -9.24 0.82 4.87
CA TYR A 90 -9.92 1.68 3.89
C TYR A 90 -10.41 3.02 4.47
N ILE A 91 -9.70 3.54 5.47
CA ILE A 91 -9.98 4.84 6.08
C ILE A 91 -9.11 5.89 5.40
N ALA A 92 -9.73 7.00 5.00
CA ALA A 92 -9.04 8.11 4.35
C ALA A 92 -7.79 8.55 5.13
N LEU A 93 -6.67 8.68 4.42
CA LEU A 93 -5.36 9.02 5.01
C LEU A 93 -5.28 10.50 5.41
N GLY A 94 -6.11 11.34 4.82
CA GLY A 94 -6.17 12.77 5.14
C GLY A 94 -5.00 13.57 4.59
N ASP A 95 -4.38 14.40 5.42
CA ASP A 95 -3.17 15.13 5.03
C ASP A 95 -1.90 14.28 5.24
N ASP A 96 -0.78 14.74 4.69
CA ASP A 96 0.50 14.03 4.74
C ASP A 96 1.34 14.35 6.00
N SER A 97 0.86 15.20 6.90
CA SER A 97 1.61 15.66 8.08
C SER A 97 2.01 14.51 9.00
N LEU A 98 1.13 13.52 9.13
CA LEU A 98 1.37 12.35 9.97
C LEU A 98 2.50 11.49 9.39
N ILE A 99 2.37 11.03 8.15
CA ILE A 99 3.35 10.12 7.53
C ILE A 99 4.70 10.81 7.30
N LYS A 100 4.71 12.11 7.05
CA LYS A 100 5.92 12.92 6.92
C LYS A 100 6.80 12.83 8.17
N THR A 101 6.20 12.75 9.37
CA THR A 101 6.95 12.52 10.62
C THR A 101 7.77 11.22 10.57
N ALA A 102 7.24 10.16 9.97
CA ALA A 102 7.95 8.90 9.80
C ALA A 102 9.07 9.02 8.74
N VAL A 103 8.77 9.63 7.59
CA VAL A 103 9.76 9.83 6.52
C VAL A 103 10.94 10.68 7.01
N GLU A 104 10.69 11.79 7.72
CA GLU A 104 11.74 12.64 8.30
C GLU A 104 12.63 11.92 9.32
N TYR A 105 12.07 10.94 10.02
CA TYR A 105 12.82 10.15 11.00
C TYR A 105 13.63 9.03 10.39
N TYR A 106 13.00 8.20 9.55
CA TYR A 106 13.67 7.04 8.95
C TYR A 106 14.63 7.46 7.84
N GLY A 107 14.34 8.56 7.13
CA GLY A 107 15.17 9.16 6.11
C GLY A 107 15.31 8.29 4.86
N ASP A 108 16.06 8.81 3.91
CA ASP A 108 16.28 8.23 2.58
C ASP A 108 17.69 7.62 2.38
N LYS A 109 18.56 7.74 3.39
CA LYS A 109 19.99 7.41 3.27
C LYS A 109 20.33 5.96 3.56
N LYS A 110 19.50 5.26 4.35
CA LYS A 110 19.77 3.90 4.79
C LYS A 110 18.63 2.98 4.41
N LYS A 111 18.93 1.92 3.66
CA LYS A 111 17.95 0.88 3.34
C LYS A 111 17.38 0.25 4.60
N SER A 112 16.08 0.29 4.75
CA SER A 112 15.35 -0.39 5.80
C SER A 112 13.88 -0.56 5.42
N VAL A 113 13.25 -1.62 5.91
CA VAL A 113 11.83 -1.89 5.65
C VAL A 113 10.94 -0.74 6.14
N ARG A 114 11.26 -0.12 7.29
CA ARG A 114 10.48 1.00 7.83
C ARG A 114 10.62 2.27 6.99
N ALA A 115 11.82 2.56 6.45
CA ALA A 115 12.00 3.67 5.52
C ALA A 115 11.21 3.43 4.23
N ALA A 116 11.31 2.22 3.66
CA ALA A 116 10.54 1.86 2.48
C ALA A 116 9.02 1.94 2.72
N LYS A 117 8.52 1.42 3.85
CA LYS A 117 7.09 1.54 4.22
C LYS A 117 6.67 3.00 4.40
N ALA A 118 7.50 3.85 5.01
CA ALA A 118 7.17 5.27 5.19
C ALA A 118 6.98 5.99 3.85
N HIS A 119 7.89 5.80 2.90
CA HIS A 119 7.76 6.34 1.56
C HIS A 119 6.58 5.73 0.80
N TYR A 120 6.35 4.42 0.90
CA TYR A 120 5.19 3.78 0.28
C TYR A 120 3.87 4.39 0.74
N TYR A 121 3.65 4.52 2.06
CA TYR A 121 2.41 5.10 2.57
C TYR A 121 2.30 6.61 2.33
N TRP A 122 3.42 7.31 2.15
CA TRP A 122 3.39 8.70 1.68
C TRP A 122 2.93 8.77 0.22
N GLY A 123 3.46 7.89 -0.65
CA GLY A 123 2.98 7.73 -2.02
C GLY A 123 1.48 7.41 -2.08
N ALA A 124 0.99 6.48 -1.26
CA ALA A 124 -0.42 6.15 -1.16
C ALA A 124 -1.28 7.37 -0.75
N THR A 125 -0.78 8.21 0.20
CA THR A 125 -1.45 9.45 0.58
C THR A 125 -1.54 10.44 -0.58
N TYR A 126 -0.51 10.56 -1.40
CA TYR A 126 -0.53 11.40 -2.60
C TYR A 126 -1.48 10.85 -3.66
N LEU A 127 -1.48 9.53 -3.86
CA LEU A 127 -2.35 8.88 -4.85
C LEU A 127 -3.83 9.07 -4.50
N GLU A 128 -4.21 8.95 -3.23
CA GLU A 128 -5.56 9.21 -2.75
C GLU A 128 -6.04 10.65 -3.05
N LYS A 129 -5.11 11.61 -3.04
CA LYS A 129 -5.39 13.01 -3.40
C LYS A 129 -5.32 13.30 -4.90
N GLY A 130 -5.04 12.29 -5.73
CA GLY A 130 -4.88 12.45 -7.17
C GLY A 130 -3.53 13.06 -7.60
N TYR A 131 -2.55 13.13 -6.73
CA TYR A 131 -1.21 13.65 -7.03
C TYR A 131 -0.29 12.53 -7.53
N THR A 132 -0.60 11.96 -8.70
CA THR A 132 0.06 10.78 -9.26
C THR A 132 1.58 10.93 -9.38
N SER A 133 2.07 12.08 -9.86
CA SER A 133 3.52 12.31 -10.02
C SER A 133 4.28 12.25 -8.68
N PHE A 134 3.72 12.83 -7.62
CA PHE A 134 4.32 12.73 -6.27
C PHE A 134 4.26 11.30 -5.73
N ALA A 135 3.16 10.58 -6.00
CA ALA A 135 3.06 9.17 -5.62
C ALA A 135 4.15 8.33 -6.30
N VAL A 136 4.41 8.53 -7.59
CA VAL A 136 5.50 7.88 -8.33
C VAL A 136 6.87 8.13 -7.70
N GLU A 137 7.19 9.38 -7.35
CA GLU A 137 8.46 9.74 -6.70
C GLU A 137 8.66 8.97 -5.39
N GLU A 138 7.62 8.90 -4.57
CA GLU A 138 7.64 8.22 -3.28
C GLU A 138 7.71 6.69 -3.42
N TYR A 139 6.99 6.09 -4.37
CA TYR A 139 7.11 4.66 -4.66
C TYR A 139 8.50 4.29 -5.18
N LEU A 140 9.11 5.10 -6.03
CA LEU A 140 10.50 4.91 -6.47
C LEU A 140 11.49 5.04 -5.29
N ALA A 141 11.24 5.95 -4.34
CA ALA A 141 12.03 6.04 -3.12
C ALA A 141 11.87 4.79 -2.26
N ALA A 142 10.66 4.29 -2.10
CA ALA A 142 10.39 3.05 -1.36
C ALA A 142 11.12 1.85 -1.97
N ILE A 143 11.12 1.69 -3.30
CA ILE A 143 11.86 0.65 -4.02
C ILE A 143 13.37 0.74 -3.73
N ARG A 144 13.96 1.94 -3.83
CA ARG A 144 15.39 2.14 -3.55
C ARG A 144 15.78 1.78 -2.13
N LEU A 145 14.88 2.02 -1.18
CA LEU A 145 15.11 1.82 0.25
C LEU A 145 14.80 0.40 0.72
N MET A 146 14.07 -0.40 -0.08
CA MET A 146 13.73 -1.76 0.28
C MET A 146 14.99 -2.65 0.29
N PRO A 147 15.31 -3.30 1.41
CA PRO A 147 16.52 -4.09 1.54
C PRO A 147 16.39 -5.53 1.05
N ILE A 148 15.16 -6.02 0.89
CA ILE A 148 14.82 -7.42 0.58
C ILE A 148 13.83 -7.50 -0.57
N ARG A 149 13.90 -8.59 -1.33
CA ARG A 149 12.94 -8.92 -2.37
C ARG A 149 11.84 -9.79 -1.77
N ASN A 150 10.63 -9.25 -1.62
CA ASN A 150 9.50 -9.91 -0.99
C ASN A 150 8.17 -9.37 -1.55
N GLU A 151 7.07 -9.91 -1.06
CA GLU A 151 5.71 -9.50 -1.43
C GLU A 151 5.45 -8.00 -1.30
N PHE A 152 5.97 -7.35 -0.24
CA PHE A 152 5.82 -5.89 -0.09
C PHE A 152 6.50 -5.10 -1.20
N LEU A 153 7.69 -5.55 -1.67
CA LEU A 153 8.34 -4.93 -2.83
C LEU A 153 7.51 -5.12 -4.10
N ALA A 154 6.90 -6.29 -4.30
CA ALA A 154 6.00 -6.53 -5.43
C ALA A 154 4.79 -5.60 -5.38
N MET A 155 4.18 -5.42 -4.21
CA MET A 155 3.06 -4.47 -4.01
C MET A 155 3.46 -3.03 -4.34
N ILE A 156 4.69 -2.59 -4.03
CA ILE A 156 5.15 -1.26 -4.43
C ILE A 156 5.23 -1.13 -5.95
N TYR A 157 5.74 -2.15 -6.66
CA TYR A 157 5.80 -2.17 -8.13
C TYR A 157 4.41 -2.19 -8.75
N ASP A 158 3.46 -2.91 -8.16
CA ASP A 158 2.07 -2.98 -8.60
C ASP A 158 1.39 -1.60 -8.53
N ASN A 159 1.49 -0.93 -7.38
CA ASN A 159 0.95 0.43 -7.22
C ASN A 159 1.66 1.48 -8.11
N LEU A 160 2.97 1.33 -8.32
CA LEU A 160 3.71 2.16 -9.26
C LEU A 160 3.22 1.97 -10.69
N ALA A 161 2.92 0.72 -11.09
CA ALA A 161 2.37 0.39 -12.39
C ALA A 161 0.98 1.03 -12.58
N GLU A 162 0.10 0.97 -11.57
CA GLU A 162 -1.18 1.68 -11.59
C GLU A 162 -1.02 3.19 -11.83
N CYS A 163 -0.03 3.82 -11.20
CA CYS A 163 0.25 5.24 -11.43
C CYS A 163 0.63 5.50 -12.90
N TYR A 164 1.51 4.69 -13.46
CA TYR A 164 1.92 4.82 -14.86
C TYR A 164 0.76 4.55 -15.83
N GLU A 165 -0.10 3.59 -15.51
CA GLU A 165 -1.31 3.30 -16.32
C GLU A 165 -2.27 4.50 -16.32
N LYS A 166 -2.52 5.13 -15.15
CA LYS A 166 -3.34 6.35 -15.04
C LYS A 166 -2.77 7.52 -15.86
N ASP A 167 -1.45 7.60 -15.97
CA ASP A 167 -0.75 8.60 -16.80
C ASP A 167 -0.64 8.20 -18.28
N GLY A 168 -1.22 7.04 -18.70
CA GLY A 168 -1.19 6.53 -20.07
C GLY A 168 0.15 5.93 -20.51
N LEU A 169 1.08 5.72 -19.57
CA LEU A 169 2.42 5.18 -19.80
C LEU A 169 2.41 3.64 -19.82
N ASN A 170 1.53 3.03 -20.63
CA ASN A 170 1.24 1.60 -20.62
C ASN A 170 2.47 0.70 -20.74
N ASN A 171 3.48 1.09 -21.53
CA ASN A 171 4.70 0.28 -21.67
C ASN A 171 5.50 0.23 -20.36
N VAL A 172 5.59 1.35 -19.65
CA VAL A 172 6.30 1.44 -18.36
C VAL A 172 5.53 0.70 -17.27
N ALA A 173 4.19 0.86 -17.28
CA ALA A 173 3.30 0.13 -16.38
C ALA A 173 3.44 -1.40 -16.59
N MET A 174 3.46 -1.87 -17.83
CA MET A 174 3.66 -3.28 -18.17
C MET A 174 4.96 -3.85 -17.57
N GLU A 175 6.08 -3.12 -17.67
CA GLU A 175 7.36 -3.55 -17.09
C GLU A 175 7.33 -3.59 -15.56
N ALA A 176 6.63 -2.64 -14.93
CA ALA A 176 6.47 -2.64 -13.47
C ALA A 176 5.59 -3.82 -13.01
N TYR A 177 4.45 -4.10 -13.67
CA TYR A 177 3.64 -5.29 -13.38
C TYR A 177 4.40 -6.59 -13.59
N ARG A 178 5.18 -6.72 -14.67
CA ARG A 178 6.04 -7.89 -14.90
C ARG A 178 7.07 -8.07 -13.80
N THR A 179 7.64 -6.96 -13.30
CA THR A 179 8.59 -7.00 -12.18
C THR A 179 7.91 -7.48 -10.91
N ALA A 180 6.71 -6.98 -10.60
CA ALA A 180 5.91 -7.45 -9.47
C ALA A 180 5.61 -8.96 -9.59
N TYR A 181 5.14 -9.41 -10.76
CA TYR A 181 4.87 -10.80 -11.06
C TYR A 181 6.09 -11.72 -10.82
N GLN A 182 7.28 -11.31 -11.29
CA GLN A 182 8.52 -12.06 -11.10
C GLN A 182 9.02 -12.10 -9.64
N ILE A 183 8.69 -11.08 -8.83
CA ILE A 183 9.00 -11.09 -7.40
C ILE A 183 8.15 -12.12 -6.67
N LEU A 184 6.90 -12.30 -7.11
CA LEU A 184 5.90 -13.19 -6.53
C LEU A 184 5.91 -14.60 -7.17
N GLU A 185 7.00 -15.04 -7.76
CA GLU A 185 7.08 -16.30 -8.50
C GLU A 185 6.55 -17.47 -7.67
N GLY A 186 5.50 -18.13 -8.19
CA GLY A 186 4.83 -19.25 -7.51
C GLY A 186 3.89 -18.89 -6.37
N GLU A 187 3.65 -17.60 -6.10
CA GLU A 187 2.75 -17.14 -5.03
C GLU A 187 1.36 -16.77 -5.57
N SER A 188 0.35 -17.03 -4.75
CA SER A 188 -1.05 -16.67 -5.07
C SER A 188 -1.28 -15.16 -5.18
N ALA A 189 -0.42 -14.35 -4.56
CA ALA A 189 -0.42 -12.88 -4.69
C ALA A 189 -0.13 -12.38 -6.12
N GLN A 190 0.27 -13.25 -7.05
CA GLN A 190 0.41 -12.93 -8.48
C GLN A 190 -0.90 -12.45 -9.14
N VAL A 191 -2.03 -12.61 -8.49
CA VAL A 191 -3.33 -12.15 -9.00
C VAL A 191 -3.33 -10.66 -9.36
N TYR A 192 -2.70 -9.80 -8.54
CA TYR A 192 -2.70 -8.35 -8.76
C TYR A 192 -1.95 -7.95 -10.04
N PRO A 193 -0.66 -8.30 -10.22
CA PRO A 193 0.05 -7.93 -11.44
C PRO A 193 -0.50 -8.63 -12.69
N LEU A 194 -1.03 -9.85 -12.58
CA LEU A 194 -1.69 -10.51 -13.74
C LEU A 194 -2.93 -9.75 -14.20
N ARG A 195 -3.75 -9.26 -13.25
CA ARG A 195 -4.92 -8.45 -13.55
C ARG A 195 -4.51 -7.11 -14.17
N GLY A 196 -3.46 -6.45 -13.67
CA GLY A 196 -2.92 -5.22 -14.25
C GLY A 196 -2.40 -5.42 -15.68
N ILE A 197 -1.62 -6.49 -15.94
CA ILE A 197 -1.19 -6.86 -17.29
C ILE A 197 -2.39 -7.06 -18.23
N ALA A 198 -3.42 -7.77 -17.76
CA ALA A 198 -4.64 -7.97 -18.54
C ALA A 198 -5.35 -6.66 -18.85
N GLY A 199 -5.44 -5.73 -17.91
CA GLY A 199 -6.00 -4.39 -18.08
C GLY A 199 -5.28 -3.59 -19.17
N ILE A 200 -3.95 -3.65 -19.20
CA ILE A 200 -3.17 -2.99 -20.26
C ILE A 200 -3.49 -3.59 -21.63
N PHE A 201 -3.53 -4.92 -21.76
CA PHE A 201 -3.92 -5.56 -23.03
C PHE A 201 -5.34 -5.17 -23.46
N PHE A 202 -6.26 -5.08 -22.50
CA PHE A 202 -7.63 -4.63 -22.77
C PHE A 202 -7.66 -3.18 -23.29
N SER A 203 -6.94 -2.25 -22.65
CA SER A 203 -6.82 -0.86 -23.08
C SER A 203 -6.21 -0.71 -24.48
N GLN A 204 -5.33 -1.64 -24.88
CA GLN A 204 -4.74 -1.74 -26.21
C GLN A 204 -5.64 -2.44 -27.24
N ASN A 205 -6.88 -2.81 -26.85
CA ASN A 205 -7.84 -3.58 -27.67
C ASN A 205 -7.36 -5.00 -28.04
N GLU A 206 -6.37 -5.53 -27.29
CA GLU A 206 -5.89 -6.91 -27.42
C GLU A 206 -6.72 -7.87 -26.56
N LYS A 207 -8.00 -8.00 -26.89
CA LYS A 207 -9.01 -8.68 -26.05
C LYS A 207 -8.68 -10.14 -25.76
N ASP A 208 -8.06 -10.85 -26.68
CA ASP A 208 -7.71 -12.27 -26.46
C ASP A 208 -6.52 -12.42 -25.51
N SER A 209 -5.53 -11.56 -25.60
CA SER A 209 -4.44 -11.46 -24.62
C SER A 209 -4.98 -11.09 -23.23
N ALA A 210 -5.88 -10.12 -23.14
CA ALA A 210 -6.52 -9.72 -21.90
C ALA A 210 -7.28 -10.90 -21.25
N LEU A 211 -8.10 -11.63 -22.01
CA LEU A 211 -8.81 -12.81 -21.51
C LEU A 211 -7.87 -13.89 -20.99
N TYR A 212 -6.72 -14.10 -21.65
CA TYR A 212 -5.72 -15.06 -21.21
C TYR A 212 -5.13 -14.70 -19.85
N TYR A 213 -4.72 -13.44 -19.66
CA TYR A 213 -4.13 -13.00 -18.37
C TYR A 213 -5.18 -12.87 -17.27
N TYR A 214 -6.41 -12.44 -17.57
CA TYR A 214 -7.51 -12.46 -16.60
C TYR A 214 -7.85 -13.88 -16.15
N GLN A 215 -7.77 -14.89 -17.05
CA GLN A 215 -7.98 -16.27 -16.63
C GLN A 215 -6.90 -16.75 -15.64
N GLN A 216 -5.63 -16.42 -15.88
CA GLN A 216 -4.56 -16.73 -14.93
C GLN A 216 -4.75 -16.03 -13.59
N ALA A 217 -5.15 -14.73 -13.61
CA ALA A 217 -5.47 -14.00 -12.41
C ALA A 217 -6.65 -14.66 -11.64
N LEU A 218 -7.69 -15.11 -12.35
CA LEU A 218 -8.82 -15.81 -11.75
C LEU A 218 -8.38 -17.12 -11.07
N ASP A 219 -7.52 -17.89 -11.73
CA ASP A 219 -7.02 -19.16 -11.19
C ASP A 219 -6.26 -18.91 -9.86
N CYS A 220 -5.42 -17.86 -9.79
CA CYS A 220 -4.75 -17.45 -8.56
C CYS A 220 -5.75 -17.00 -7.48
N ALA A 221 -6.74 -16.17 -7.82
CA ALA A 221 -7.75 -15.66 -6.88
C ALA A 221 -8.61 -16.79 -6.29
N LEU A 222 -8.94 -17.81 -7.09
CA LEU A 222 -9.69 -18.97 -6.64
C LEU A 222 -8.92 -19.82 -5.63
N VAL A 223 -7.59 -19.93 -5.78
CA VAL A 223 -6.75 -20.66 -4.82
C VAL A 223 -6.78 -20.03 -3.43
N VAL A 224 -6.74 -18.69 -3.36
CA VAL A 224 -6.77 -17.96 -2.08
C VAL A 224 -8.17 -17.64 -1.60
N GLN A 225 -9.20 -17.95 -2.39
CA GLN A 225 -10.60 -17.65 -2.10
C GLN A 225 -10.87 -16.15 -1.85
N ASP A 226 -10.15 -15.27 -2.58
CA ASP A 226 -10.35 -13.82 -2.54
C ASP A 226 -11.61 -13.44 -3.32
N SER A 227 -12.73 -13.38 -2.61
CA SER A 227 -14.05 -13.09 -3.20
C SER A 227 -14.08 -11.72 -3.90
N SER A 228 -13.43 -10.70 -3.34
CA SER A 228 -13.40 -9.37 -3.93
C SER A 228 -12.66 -9.39 -5.27
N MET A 229 -11.49 -10.02 -5.32
CA MET A 229 -10.71 -10.14 -6.55
C MET A 229 -11.39 -11.03 -7.60
N ILE A 230 -12.01 -12.16 -7.18
CA ILE A 230 -12.80 -13.03 -8.07
C ILE A 230 -13.94 -12.23 -8.71
N GLY A 231 -14.67 -11.44 -7.91
CA GLY A 231 -15.75 -10.59 -8.39
C GLY A 231 -15.26 -9.53 -9.37
N ALA A 232 -14.14 -8.86 -9.07
CA ALA A 232 -13.52 -7.86 -9.95
C ALA A 232 -13.11 -8.47 -11.30
N ILE A 233 -12.50 -9.66 -11.30
CA ILE A 233 -12.09 -10.34 -12.55
C ILE A 233 -13.32 -10.78 -13.36
N TYR A 234 -14.39 -11.26 -12.73
CA TYR A 234 -15.64 -11.56 -13.46
C TYR A 234 -16.25 -10.30 -14.08
N HIS A 235 -16.16 -9.16 -13.41
CA HIS A 235 -16.56 -7.88 -14.00
C HIS A 235 -15.71 -7.54 -15.22
N ASP A 236 -14.39 -7.71 -15.15
CA ASP A 236 -13.48 -7.46 -16.28
C ASP A 236 -13.79 -8.39 -17.48
N PHE A 237 -14.07 -9.67 -17.26
CA PHE A 237 -14.56 -10.57 -18.29
C PHE A 237 -15.86 -10.06 -18.94
N ALA A 238 -16.81 -9.60 -18.12
CA ALA A 238 -18.08 -9.09 -18.63
C ALA A 238 -17.87 -7.85 -19.50
N MET A 239 -16.97 -6.93 -19.13
CA MET A 239 -16.61 -5.77 -19.95
C MET A 239 -16.08 -6.20 -21.32
N ILE A 240 -15.13 -7.15 -21.37
CA ILE A 240 -14.56 -7.62 -22.63
C ILE A 240 -15.63 -8.25 -23.52
N TYR A 241 -16.51 -9.10 -22.98
CA TYR A 241 -17.56 -9.73 -23.77
C TYR A 241 -18.65 -8.74 -24.20
N ASN A 242 -18.94 -7.72 -23.40
CA ASN A 242 -19.84 -6.63 -23.79
C ASN A 242 -19.28 -5.84 -25.00
N GLU A 243 -17.98 -5.50 -24.97
CA GLU A 243 -17.33 -4.86 -26.10
C GLU A 243 -17.18 -5.77 -27.33
N LYS A 244 -17.05 -7.10 -27.14
CA LYS A 244 -17.12 -8.08 -28.24
C LYS A 244 -18.57 -8.27 -28.78
N LYS A 245 -19.56 -7.60 -28.19
CA LYS A 245 -21.00 -7.73 -28.47
C LYS A 245 -21.55 -9.12 -28.20
N ASP A 246 -20.86 -9.90 -27.40
CA ASP A 246 -21.33 -11.18 -26.88
C ASP A 246 -22.06 -10.96 -25.56
N TYR A 247 -23.22 -10.34 -25.67
CA TYR A 247 -24.00 -9.91 -24.51
C TYR A 247 -24.49 -11.07 -23.66
N ILE A 248 -24.56 -12.29 -24.21
CA ILE A 248 -24.96 -13.49 -23.47
C ILE A 248 -23.85 -13.87 -22.48
N ARG A 249 -22.59 -13.98 -22.95
CA ARG A 249 -21.46 -14.25 -22.05
C ARG A 249 -21.21 -13.09 -21.09
N ALA A 250 -21.32 -11.85 -21.58
CA ALA A 250 -21.24 -10.68 -20.70
C ALA A 250 -22.25 -10.75 -19.55
N ASP A 251 -23.51 -11.14 -19.83
CA ASP A 251 -24.55 -11.32 -18.82
C ASP A 251 -24.23 -12.42 -17.81
N GLN A 252 -23.66 -13.54 -18.26
CA GLN A 252 -23.24 -14.62 -17.41
C GLN A 252 -22.13 -14.20 -16.43
N TYR A 253 -21.10 -13.50 -16.94
CA TYR A 253 -19.97 -13.08 -16.10
C TYR A 253 -20.35 -11.96 -15.14
N ILE A 254 -21.13 -10.96 -15.56
CA ILE A 254 -21.56 -9.90 -14.66
C ILE A 254 -22.49 -10.43 -13.54
N SER A 255 -23.30 -11.44 -13.84
CA SER A 255 -24.12 -12.11 -12.82
C SER A 255 -23.29 -12.84 -11.79
N LYS A 256 -22.19 -13.50 -12.21
CA LYS A 256 -21.21 -14.11 -11.30
C LYS A 256 -20.52 -13.06 -10.42
N ALA A 257 -20.11 -11.93 -11.01
CA ALA A 257 -19.50 -10.84 -10.26
C ALA A 257 -20.42 -10.34 -9.14
N ILE A 258 -21.66 -10.01 -9.47
CA ILE A 258 -22.66 -9.52 -8.50
C ILE A 258 -22.90 -10.56 -7.37
N MET A 259 -22.96 -11.85 -7.72
CA MET A 259 -23.18 -12.91 -6.74
C MET A 259 -22.03 -13.05 -5.74
N VAL A 260 -20.81 -12.82 -6.19
CA VAL A 260 -19.59 -13.00 -5.38
C VAL A 260 -19.27 -11.75 -4.55
N MET A 261 -19.43 -10.55 -5.13
CA MET A 261 -19.11 -9.27 -4.45
C MET A 261 -20.13 -8.89 -3.37
N GLY A 262 -21.37 -9.38 -3.46
CA GLY A 262 -22.45 -8.91 -2.60
C GLY A 262 -23.01 -7.54 -3.04
N HIS A 263 -24.05 -7.07 -2.35
CA HIS A 263 -24.80 -5.90 -2.80
C HIS A 263 -24.05 -4.58 -2.63
N ASP A 264 -23.31 -4.43 -1.54
CA ASP A 264 -22.69 -3.14 -1.18
C ASP A 264 -21.47 -2.80 -2.07
N GLU A 265 -20.75 -3.82 -2.56
CA GLU A 265 -19.56 -3.66 -3.41
C GLU A 265 -19.88 -3.70 -4.91
N ALA A 266 -21.11 -4.08 -5.29
CA ALA A 266 -21.48 -4.39 -6.67
C ALA A 266 -22.04 -3.20 -7.47
N ALA A 267 -21.95 -1.96 -7.00
CA ALA A 267 -22.55 -0.81 -7.69
C ALA A 267 -22.14 -0.70 -9.16
N ASN A 268 -20.83 -0.75 -9.45
CA ASN A 268 -20.31 -0.71 -10.83
C ASN A 268 -20.74 -1.95 -11.64
N ALA A 269 -20.86 -3.11 -11.00
CA ALA A 269 -21.33 -4.32 -11.65
C ALA A 269 -22.82 -4.21 -12.05
N TYR A 270 -23.66 -3.57 -11.24
CA TYR A 270 -25.04 -3.29 -11.60
C TYR A 270 -25.17 -2.30 -12.76
N LEU A 271 -24.30 -1.28 -12.85
CA LEU A 271 -24.28 -0.36 -14.01
C LEU A 271 -23.95 -1.12 -15.30
N LEU A 272 -22.91 -1.93 -15.30
CA LEU A 272 -22.56 -2.75 -16.45
C LEU A 272 -23.67 -3.76 -16.78
N LYS A 273 -24.32 -4.34 -15.78
CA LYS A 273 -25.47 -5.22 -15.96
C LYS A 273 -26.63 -4.50 -16.63
N ALA A 274 -26.93 -3.26 -16.24
CA ALA A 274 -27.97 -2.44 -16.88
C ALA A 274 -27.65 -2.18 -18.35
N GLU A 275 -26.39 -1.85 -18.67
CA GLU A 275 -25.94 -1.66 -20.06
C GLU A 275 -26.08 -2.95 -20.89
N ILE A 276 -25.64 -4.09 -20.34
CA ILE A 276 -25.78 -5.40 -21.01
C ILE A 276 -27.26 -5.73 -21.24
N MET A 277 -28.16 -5.48 -20.28
CA MET A 277 -29.60 -5.70 -20.46
C MET A 277 -30.19 -4.79 -21.52
N PHE A 278 -29.74 -3.54 -21.59
CA PHE A 278 -30.13 -2.61 -22.67
C PHE A 278 -29.70 -3.16 -24.02
N ASN A 279 -28.45 -3.59 -24.16
CA ASN A 279 -27.93 -4.17 -25.41
C ASN A 279 -28.64 -5.48 -25.82
N LEU A 280 -29.18 -6.23 -24.85
CA LEU A 280 -30.03 -7.40 -25.06
C LEU A 280 -31.51 -7.05 -25.39
N ASN A 281 -31.85 -5.75 -25.49
CA ASN A 281 -33.19 -5.24 -25.67
C ASN A 281 -34.17 -5.63 -24.51
N LYS A 282 -33.67 -5.85 -23.30
CA LYS A 282 -34.44 -6.15 -22.10
C LYS A 282 -34.64 -4.88 -21.25
N LEU A 283 -35.44 -3.95 -21.79
CA LEU A 283 -35.53 -2.57 -21.24
C LEU A 283 -36.02 -2.50 -19.79
N ASP A 284 -36.97 -3.36 -19.39
CA ASP A 284 -37.45 -3.40 -18.00
C ASP A 284 -36.34 -3.82 -17.02
N SER A 285 -35.55 -4.83 -17.40
CA SER A 285 -34.39 -5.28 -16.62
C SER A 285 -33.29 -4.22 -16.55
N ALA A 286 -33.01 -3.55 -17.68
CA ALA A 286 -32.04 -2.47 -17.73
C ALA A 286 -32.42 -1.33 -16.78
N SER A 287 -33.68 -0.90 -16.81
CA SER A 287 -34.24 0.12 -15.92
C SER A 287 -34.17 -0.31 -14.44
N TYR A 288 -34.48 -1.57 -14.15
CA TYR A 288 -34.38 -2.11 -12.79
C TYR A 288 -32.96 -2.00 -12.23
N PHE A 289 -31.96 -2.52 -12.95
CA PHE A 289 -30.57 -2.49 -12.48
C PHE A 289 -29.99 -1.06 -12.43
N PHE A 290 -30.36 -0.19 -13.36
CA PHE A 290 -29.96 1.21 -13.33
C PHE A 290 -30.51 1.94 -12.08
N ASN A 291 -31.79 1.78 -11.78
CA ASN A 291 -32.42 2.38 -10.59
C ASN A 291 -31.88 1.81 -9.29
N TYR A 292 -31.32 0.59 -9.32
CA TYR A 292 -30.71 -0.02 -8.15
C TYR A 292 -29.38 0.64 -7.78
N CYS A 293 -28.55 1.02 -8.76
CA CYS A 293 -27.28 1.72 -8.48
C CYS A 293 -27.43 3.23 -8.34
N CYS A 294 -28.41 3.83 -9.01
CA CYS A 294 -28.68 5.27 -8.97
C CYS A 294 -30.12 5.50 -8.52
N PRO A 295 -30.46 5.32 -7.23
CA PRO A 295 -31.79 5.56 -6.75
C PRO A 295 -32.17 7.02 -6.97
N ILE A 296 -33.22 7.26 -7.77
CA ILE A 296 -33.76 8.61 -7.97
C ILE A 296 -34.37 9.07 -6.65
N LYS A 297 -33.67 9.93 -5.93
CA LYS A 297 -34.30 10.66 -4.80
C LYS A 297 -35.29 11.64 -5.35
N LEU A 298 -36.58 11.31 -5.31
CA LEU A 298 -37.64 12.27 -5.53
C LEU A 298 -37.65 13.24 -4.34
N ASP A 299 -36.99 14.37 -4.50
CA ASP A 299 -37.19 15.51 -3.61
C ASP A 299 -38.62 16.06 -3.88
N ASN A 300 -39.39 16.20 -2.81
CA ASN A 300 -40.78 16.69 -2.88
C ASN A 300 -40.89 18.11 -3.46
N ASN A 301 -39.79 18.73 -3.87
CA ASN A 301 -39.69 20.06 -4.47
C ASN A 301 -39.32 20.12 -5.95
N LYS A 302 -39.83 19.19 -6.78
CA LYS A 302 -39.82 19.24 -8.25
C LYS A 302 -38.47 19.17 -9.01
N ASN A 303 -37.34 18.87 -8.37
CA ASN A 303 -36.10 18.59 -9.10
C ASN A 303 -35.62 17.16 -8.76
N SER A 304 -35.62 16.28 -9.77
CA SER A 304 -34.95 14.96 -9.63
C SER A 304 -33.45 15.18 -9.62
N VAL A 305 -32.78 14.84 -8.51
CA VAL A 305 -31.31 14.79 -8.41
C VAL A 305 -30.90 13.33 -8.58
N LEU A 306 -30.07 13.06 -9.59
CA LEU A 306 -29.38 11.76 -9.75
C LEU A 306 -28.16 11.79 -8.82
N ASP A 307 -28.19 10.99 -7.74
CA ASP A 307 -27.00 10.69 -6.94
C ASP A 307 -26.35 9.41 -7.55
N CYS A 308 -25.43 9.60 -8.47
CA CYS A 308 -24.57 8.55 -9.01
C CYS A 308 -23.12 8.78 -8.59
#